data_80f2894cbdef899ef1c89b9ac2b58e6b
#
_entry.id   80f2894cbdef899ef1c89b9ac2b58e6b
#
_cell.length_a   1.000
_cell.length_b   1.000
_cell.length_c   1.000
_cell.angle_alpha   90.00
_cell.angle_beta   90.00
_cell.angle_gamma   90.00
#
_symmetry.space_group_name_H-M   'P 1'
#
loop_
_entity.id
_entity.type
_entity.pdbx_description
1 polymer ?
#
loop_
_entity_poly.entity_id
_entity_poly.type
_entity_poly.pdbx_seq_one_letter_code
_entity_poly.pdbx_strand_id
1 'polypeptide(L)'
;MFYRALHHHPIRTLAPRALAAATLVVAAVGLSGCVSGSALYTGPASTTNAASAPTVTTGATNSALPSISRSKPAATVAGQTISGADYADAANEVRLSAAQQAQQQPGSPLPTETQIRTVALNGLIDRVVVNHYASQHGISVTSAEVQRTYDSYQVRYGTPVSFTQVLATFGYTPAAFKAVVRDQVLQGKVQSKVAPTPTTVTEVRVRHILVRTKSLADSIDAQLQKNPSLFASLAKKYSIDTGSAANGGELGYLAHGATVPPFDKAIFSLKQGQISVPVQSQYGYHIIEVEGSKTVAYKSLDAQTQQAVTTYAFRKWLSGQRAQDNARILVPGVTLATS
;
A
#
# COMPACT_ATOMS: atom_id res chain seq x y z
N MET A 1 8.52 -35.19 -56.28
CA MET A 1 8.32 -35.56 -54.85
C MET A 1 8.15 -34.32 -54.07
N PHE A 2 6.90 -34.03 -53.70
CA PHE A 2 6.50 -32.79 -53.02
C PHE A 2 6.56 -33.00 -51.50
N TYR A 3 7.30 -32.15 -50.78
CA TYR A 3 7.20 -32.03 -49.34
C TYR A 3 6.53 -30.70 -49.00
N ARG A 4 5.33 -30.80 -48.41
CA ARG A 4 4.47 -29.69 -48.01
C ARG A 4 4.97 -29.17 -46.66
N ALA A 5 5.42 -27.92 -46.59
CA ALA A 5 5.74 -27.21 -45.34
C ALA A 5 4.44 -26.79 -44.65
N LEU A 6 4.23 -27.27 -43.44
CA LEU A 6 3.19 -26.84 -42.51
C LEU A 6 3.61 -25.52 -41.86
N HIS A 7 2.88 -24.46 -42.15
CA HIS A 7 3.01 -23.17 -41.49
C HIS A 7 2.52 -23.26 -40.02
N HIS A 8 3.45 -23.23 -39.10
CA HIS A 8 3.13 -22.92 -37.72
C HIS A 8 2.83 -21.42 -37.58
N HIS A 9 1.56 -21.06 -37.29
CA HIS A 9 1.21 -19.73 -36.81
C HIS A 9 1.71 -19.61 -35.38
N PRO A 10 2.50 -18.57 -35.03
CA PRO A 10 2.83 -18.31 -33.63
C PRO A 10 1.59 -17.78 -32.90
N ILE A 11 1.20 -18.48 -31.85
CA ILE A 11 0.22 -18.02 -30.90
C ILE A 11 0.76 -16.73 -30.28
N ARG A 12 0.16 -15.60 -30.65
CA ARG A 12 0.47 -14.28 -30.03
C ARG A 12 0.04 -14.35 -28.57
N THR A 13 1.01 -14.43 -27.68
CA THR A 13 0.83 -14.27 -26.24
C THR A 13 0.40 -12.83 -25.95
N LEU A 14 -0.86 -12.65 -25.54
CA LEU A 14 -1.47 -11.39 -25.10
C LEU A 14 -1.05 -10.98 -23.68
N ALA A 15 -0.04 -11.62 -23.09
CA ALA A 15 0.26 -11.57 -21.67
C ALA A 15 0.81 -10.26 -21.07
N PRO A 16 1.62 -9.39 -21.74
CA PRO A 16 2.18 -8.23 -21.02
C PRO A 16 1.25 -7.01 -20.91
N ARG A 17 0.22 -6.91 -21.75
CA ARG A 17 -0.67 -5.74 -21.76
C ARG A 17 -1.82 -5.79 -20.73
N ALA A 18 -2.26 -6.98 -20.35
CA ALA A 18 -3.29 -7.16 -19.31
C ALA A 18 -2.76 -6.87 -17.89
N LEU A 19 -1.47 -7.12 -17.64
CA LEU A 19 -0.84 -6.82 -16.34
C LEU A 19 -0.84 -5.32 -16.00
N ALA A 20 -0.68 -4.47 -17.00
CA ALA A 20 -0.64 -3.03 -16.83
C ALA A 20 -2.03 -2.41 -16.52
N ALA A 21 -3.11 -3.07 -16.93
CA ALA A 21 -4.47 -2.59 -16.73
C ALA A 21 -4.94 -2.69 -15.27
N ALA A 22 -4.50 -3.71 -14.52
CA ALA A 22 -4.84 -3.87 -13.11
C ALA A 22 -4.21 -2.77 -12.24
N THR A 23 -3.01 -2.32 -12.60
CA THR A 23 -2.34 -1.20 -11.94
C THR A 23 -3.07 0.12 -12.18
N LEU A 24 -3.81 0.24 -13.28
CA LEU A 24 -4.57 1.43 -13.64
C LEU A 24 -5.70 1.72 -12.65
N VAL A 25 -6.50 0.71 -12.29
CA VAL A 25 -7.68 0.88 -11.43
C VAL A 25 -7.27 1.19 -9.99
N VAL A 26 -6.23 0.52 -9.47
CA VAL A 26 -5.71 0.76 -8.10
C VAL A 26 -5.11 2.16 -7.98
N ALA A 27 -4.39 2.63 -8.99
CA ALA A 27 -3.84 4.00 -8.99
C ALA A 27 -4.93 5.07 -9.17
N ALA A 28 -6.00 4.77 -9.92
CA ALA A 28 -7.06 5.71 -10.24
C ALA A 28 -8.06 5.92 -9.09
N VAL A 29 -8.26 4.93 -8.22
CA VAL A 29 -9.20 5.05 -7.07
C VAL A 29 -8.57 5.80 -5.88
N GLY A 30 -7.36 6.34 -6.00
CA GLY A 30 -6.71 7.10 -4.92
C GLY A 30 -6.29 6.24 -3.73
N LEU A 31 -6.29 4.92 -3.89
CA LEU A 31 -5.98 3.95 -2.84
C LEU A 31 -4.47 3.67 -2.70
N SER A 32 -3.63 4.60 -3.13
CA SER A 32 -2.15 4.50 -3.05
C SER A 32 -1.60 4.35 -1.62
N GLY A 33 -2.46 4.19 -0.63
CA GLY A 33 -2.06 4.21 0.78
C GLY A 33 -1.72 2.88 1.42
N CYS A 34 -2.25 1.75 0.95
CA CYS A 34 -2.20 0.53 1.77
C CYS A 34 -1.75 -0.77 1.09
N VAL A 35 -1.51 -0.79 -0.23
CA VAL A 35 -1.15 -2.05 -0.93
C VAL A 35 0.29 -2.08 -1.43
N SER A 36 1.04 -0.98 -1.32
CA SER A 36 2.41 -0.89 -1.87
C SER A 36 3.51 -1.49 -0.98
N GLY A 37 3.16 -2.19 0.09
CA GLY A 37 4.15 -2.79 1.00
C GLY A 37 4.67 -4.18 0.60
N SER A 38 4.19 -4.76 -0.51
CA SER A 38 4.49 -6.17 -0.82
C SER A 38 5.41 -6.41 -2.02
N ALA A 39 5.99 -5.39 -2.63
CA ALA A 39 6.69 -5.56 -3.91
C ALA A 39 8.21 -5.47 -3.84
N LEU A 40 8.85 -5.64 -2.69
CA LEU A 40 10.30 -5.47 -2.59
C LEU A 40 11.03 -6.58 -1.86
N TYR A 41 10.75 -7.82 -2.24
CA TYR A 41 11.77 -8.84 -2.06
C TYR A 41 11.60 -9.94 -3.11
N THR A 42 12.24 -9.79 -4.26
CA THR A 42 12.50 -10.90 -5.18
C THR A 42 13.84 -11.54 -4.81
N GLY A 43 13.82 -12.41 -3.81
CA GLY A 43 14.86 -13.41 -3.63
C GLY A 43 14.66 -14.53 -4.67
N PRO A 44 15.73 -15.24 -5.09
CA PRO A 44 15.64 -16.27 -6.11
C PRO A 44 14.74 -17.42 -5.66
N ALA A 45 13.86 -17.86 -6.56
CA ALA A 45 13.00 -19.00 -6.38
C ALA A 45 13.83 -20.27 -6.13
N SER A 46 13.80 -20.80 -4.92
CA SER A 46 14.26 -22.16 -4.63
C SER A 46 13.07 -23.10 -4.72
N THR A 47 13.07 -23.91 -5.77
CA THR A 47 12.25 -25.12 -5.88
C THR A 47 12.69 -26.11 -4.84
N THR A 48 11.81 -26.59 -3.95
CA THR A 48 11.58 -28.03 -3.67
C THR A 48 10.73 -28.27 -2.42
N ASN A 49 9.85 -29.28 -2.60
CA ASN A 49 9.20 -30.17 -1.63
C ASN A 49 8.02 -29.66 -0.79
N ALA A 50 6.86 -30.13 -1.29
CA ALA A 50 5.63 -30.26 -0.54
C ALA A 50 5.84 -31.19 0.68
N ALA A 51 5.71 -30.64 1.88
CA ALA A 51 5.46 -31.40 3.09
C ALA A 51 4.15 -30.88 3.70
N SER A 52 3.26 -31.82 4.02
CA SER A 52 1.91 -31.65 4.52
C SER A 52 1.81 -30.63 5.64
N ALA A 53 0.97 -29.59 5.44
CA ALA A 53 0.67 -28.61 6.46
C ALA A 53 -0.15 -29.25 7.60
N PRO A 54 0.17 -28.99 8.88
CA PRO A 54 -0.69 -29.35 9.99
C PRO A 54 -1.96 -28.49 9.96
N THR A 55 -3.10 -29.13 10.09
CA THR A 55 -4.42 -28.49 10.23
C THR A 55 -4.41 -27.64 11.51
N VAL A 56 -4.33 -26.31 11.34
CA VAL A 56 -4.50 -25.38 12.45
C VAL A 56 -5.98 -25.27 12.75
N THR A 57 -6.41 -25.82 13.87
CA THR A 57 -7.73 -25.59 14.45
C THR A 57 -7.82 -24.13 14.87
N THR A 58 -8.49 -23.32 14.07
CA THR A 58 -8.77 -21.91 14.38
C THR A 58 -9.88 -21.82 15.40
N GLY A 59 -9.51 -21.81 16.66
CA GLY A 59 -10.35 -21.34 17.76
C GLY A 59 -10.31 -19.80 17.86
N ALA A 60 -10.72 -19.09 16.83
CA ALA A 60 -11.06 -17.67 16.90
C ALA A 60 -12.52 -17.57 16.45
N THR A 61 -13.38 -17.15 17.34
CA THR A 61 -14.76 -16.76 17.04
C THR A 61 -14.73 -15.67 15.98
N ASN A 62 -14.90 -16.06 14.73
CA ASN A 62 -14.99 -15.18 13.59
C ASN A 62 -16.39 -14.53 13.67
N SER A 63 -16.53 -13.48 14.49
CA SER A 63 -17.71 -12.61 14.44
C SER A 63 -17.70 -11.96 13.07
N ALA A 64 -18.43 -12.55 12.13
CA ALA A 64 -18.59 -12.01 10.79
C ALA A 64 -19.03 -10.54 10.93
N LEU A 65 -18.26 -9.62 10.37
CA LEU A 65 -18.63 -8.22 10.35
C LEU A 65 -20.03 -8.08 9.73
N PRO A 66 -20.93 -7.28 10.32
CA PRO A 66 -22.25 -7.08 9.76
C PRO A 66 -22.15 -6.56 8.33
N SER A 67 -23.11 -6.88 7.47
CA SER A 67 -23.16 -6.38 6.10
C SER A 67 -23.11 -4.85 6.09
N ILE A 68 -22.46 -4.25 5.07
CA ILE A 68 -22.44 -2.80 4.92
C ILE A 68 -23.86 -2.33 4.63
N SER A 69 -24.41 -1.51 5.50
CA SER A 69 -25.75 -0.92 5.31
C SER A 69 -25.67 0.17 4.23
N ARG A 70 -26.38 -0.02 3.13
CA ARG A 70 -26.44 0.99 2.05
C ARG A 70 -27.28 2.22 2.41
N SER A 71 -28.21 2.10 3.37
CA SER A 71 -29.14 3.16 3.76
C SER A 71 -28.67 4.04 4.92
N LYS A 72 -27.64 3.59 5.67
CA LYS A 72 -27.09 4.34 6.81
C LYS A 72 -25.82 5.07 6.41
N PRO A 73 -25.54 6.26 7.00
CA PRO A 73 -24.28 6.94 6.77
C PRO A 73 -23.10 6.10 7.28
N ALA A 74 -21.98 6.12 6.54
CA ALA A 74 -20.77 5.40 6.87
C ALA A 74 -19.75 6.28 7.61
N ALA A 75 -19.66 7.56 7.25
CA ALA A 75 -18.79 8.54 7.90
C ALA A 75 -19.30 9.96 7.70
N THR A 76 -18.76 10.89 8.49
CA THR A 76 -18.90 12.33 8.27
C THR A 76 -17.51 12.97 8.24
N VAL A 77 -17.30 13.96 7.39
CA VAL A 77 -16.04 14.71 7.27
C VAL A 77 -16.30 16.07 6.63
N ALA A 78 -15.72 17.14 7.16
CA ALA A 78 -15.92 18.51 6.68
C ALA A 78 -17.41 18.91 6.52
N GLY A 79 -18.28 18.45 7.43
CA GLY A 79 -19.72 18.66 7.35
C GLY A 79 -20.47 17.84 6.28
N GLN A 80 -19.76 17.04 5.49
CA GLN A 80 -20.33 16.16 4.47
C GLN A 80 -20.55 14.75 5.01
N THR A 81 -21.60 14.08 4.52
CA THR A 81 -21.91 12.69 4.86
C THR A 81 -21.48 11.77 3.73
N ILE A 82 -20.69 10.76 4.05
CA ILE A 82 -20.39 9.63 3.16
C ILE A 82 -21.51 8.60 3.34
N SER A 83 -22.20 8.28 2.26
CA SER A 83 -23.31 7.35 2.30
C SER A 83 -22.85 5.90 2.46
N GLY A 84 -23.71 5.05 3.03
CA GLY A 84 -23.46 3.60 3.08
C GLY A 84 -23.46 2.96 1.69
N ALA A 85 -24.15 3.57 0.72
CA ALA A 85 -24.14 3.12 -0.67
C ALA A 85 -22.76 3.33 -1.29
N ASP A 86 -22.19 4.55 -1.23
CA ASP A 86 -20.84 4.83 -1.72
C ASP A 86 -19.80 3.94 -1.04
N TYR A 87 -19.95 3.72 0.27
CA TYR A 87 -19.06 2.85 1.01
C TYR A 87 -19.13 1.39 0.56
N ALA A 88 -20.33 0.86 0.33
CA ALA A 88 -20.50 -0.50 -0.15
C ALA A 88 -19.90 -0.68 -1.55
N ASP A 89 -20.08 0.31 -2.43
CA ASP A 89 -19.54 0.29 -3.79
C ASP A 89 -18.00 0.37 -3.77
N ALA A 90 -17.42 1.28 -2.99
CA ALA A 90 -15.98 1.36 -2.80
C ALA A 90 -15.37 0.07 -2.20
N ALA A 91 -16.05 -0.57 -1.25
CA ALA A 91 -15.60 -1.85 -0.71
C ALA A 91 -15.61 -2.96 -1.77
N ASN A 92 -16.61 -2.97 -2.67
CA ASN A 92 -16.63 -3.91 -3.79
C ASN A 92 -15.51 -3.67 -4.78
N GLU A 93 -15.18 -2.42 -5.09
CA GLU A 93 -14.04 -2.08 -5.96
C GLU A 93 -12.72 -2.59 -5.36
N VAL A 94 -12.51 -2.41 -4.06
CA VAL A 94 -11.31 -2.93 -3.36
C VAL A 94 -11.26 -4.46 -3.44
N ARG A 95 -12.38 -5.17 -3.25
CA ARG A 95 -12.43 -6.64 -3.37
C ARG A 95 -12.08 -7.11 -4.77
N LEU A 96 -12.66 -6.49 -5.81
CA LEU A 96 -12.39 -6.84 -7.20
C LEU A 96 -10.91 -6.61 -7.54
N SER A 97 -10.35 -5.48 -7.14
CA SER A 97 -8.93 -5.18 -7.35
C SER A 97 -8.01 -6.19 -6.65
N ALA A 98 -8.33 -6.56 -5.41
CA ALA A 98 -7.57 -7.55 -4.67
C ALA A 98 -7.64 -8.95 -5.31
N ALA A 99 -8.82 -9.36 -5.78
CA ALA A 99 -9.00 -10.63 -6.47
C ALA A 99 -8.21 -10.68 -7.79
N GLN A 100 -8.21 -9.62 -8.56
CA GLN A 100 -7.42 -9.51 -9.79
C GLN A 100 -5.91 -9.54 -9.52
N GLN A 101 -5.46 -8.86 -8.48
CA GLN A 101 -4.05 -8.88 -8.06
C GLN A 101 -3.61 -10.29 -7.65
N ALA A 102 -4.44 -11.03 -6.91
CA ALA A 102 -4.16 -12.40 -6.51
C ALA A 102 -4.06 -13.35 -7.71
N GLN A 103 -4.83 -13.14 -8.78
CA GLN A 103 -4.70 -13.90 -10.03
C GLN A 103 -3.35 -13.64 -10.73
N GLN A 104 -2.81 -12.42 -10.63
CA GLN A 104 -1.54 -12.04 -11.23
C GLN A 104 -0.32 -12.44 -10.37
N GLN A 105 -0.51 -12.60 -9.08
CA GLN A 105 0.51 -13.00 -8.10
C GLN A 105 0.00 -14.18 -7.26
N PRO A 106 -0.01 -15.40 -7.80
CA PRO A 106 -0.44 -16.58 -7.08
C PRO A 106 0.34 -16.77 -5.78
N GLY A 107 -0.37 -17.02 -4.66
CA GLY A 107 0.23 -17.17 -3.35
C GLY A 107 0.25 -15.91 -2.48
N SER A 108 -0.10 -14.75 -3.02
CA SER A 108 -0.33 -13.55 -2.20
C SER A 108 -1.61 -13.71 -1.37
N PRO A 109 -1.58 -13.45 -0.04
CA PRO A 109 -2.78 -13.54 0.78
C PRO A 109 -3.78 -12.46 0.38
N LEU A 110 -5.04 -12.84 0.26
CA LEU A 110 -6.14 -11.88 0.06
C LEU A 110 -6.30 -11.01 1.32
N PRO A 111 -6.62 -9.71 1.16
CA PRO A 111 -6.92 -8.87 2.30
C PRO A 111 -8.18 -9.36 3.02
N THR A 112 -8.18 -9.23 4.34
CA THR A 112 -9.35 -9.51 5.17
C THR A 112 -10.48 -8.52 4.90
N GLU A 113 -11.72 -8.88 5.24
CA GLU A 113 -12.86 -7.98 5.08
C GLU A 113 -12.69 -6.68 5.87
N THR A 114 -12.07 -6.72 7.05
CA THR A 114 -11.73 -5.51 7.81
C THR A 114 -10.75 -4.62 7.06
N GLN A 115 -9.72 -5.18 6.43
CA GLN A 115 -8.77 -4.41 5.63
C GLN A 115 -9.44 -3.78 4.41
N ILE A 116 -10.29 -4.54 3.69
CA ILE A 116 -11.06 -4.05 2.55
C ILE A 116 -11.91 -2.84 2.97
N ARG A 117 -12.67 -3.00 4.04
CA ARG A 117 -13.56 -1.95 4.57
C ARG A 117 -12.79 -0.72 5.03
N THR A 118 -11.67 -0.93 5.70
CA THR A 118 -10.81 0.17 6.17
C THR A 118 -10.23 0.96 5.00
N VAL A 119 -9.71 0.28 3.98
CA VAL A 119 -9.18 0.92 2.77
C VAL A 119 -10.27 1.70 2.04
N ALA A 120 -11.44 1.09 1.81
CA ALA A 120 -12.55 1.70 1.10
C ALA A 120 -13.05 2.99 1.77
N LEU A 121 -13.33 2.93 3.09
CA LEU A 121 -13.88 4.07 3.79
C LEU A 121 -12.86 5.20 3.97
N ASN A 122 -11.60 4.86 4.27
CA ASN A 122 -10.54 5.88 4.35
C ASN A 122 -10.30 6.55 2.99
N GLY A 123 -10.36 5.82 1.88
CA GLY A 123 -10.25 6.40 0.54
C GLY A 123 -11.37 7.40 0.22
N LEU A 124 -12.61 7.12 0.64
CA LEU A 124 -13.72 8.05 0.50
C LEU A 124 -13.55 9.30 1.38
N ILE A 125 -13.12 9.12 2.62
CA ILE A 125 -12.81 10.23 3.55
C ILE A 125 -11.73 11.12 2.94
N ASP A 126 -10.63 10.53 2.44
CA ASP A 126 -9.53 11.28 1.82
C ASP A 126 -9.97 12.08 0.60
N ARG A 127 -10.83 11.50 -0.22
CA ARG A 127 -11.40 12.22 -1.37
C ARG A 127 -12.19 13.45 -0.92
N VAL A 128 -12.99 13.36 0.13
CA VAL A 128 -13.72 14.51 0.68
C VAL A 128 -12.75 15.54 1.26
N VAL A 129 -11.75 15.12 2.04
CA VAL A 129 -10.71 15.98 2.62
C VAL A 129 -9.95 16.74 1.52
N VAL A 130 -9.51 16.05 0.47
CA VAL A 130 -8.79 16.66 -0.66
C VAL A 130 -9.67 17.68 -1.41
N ASN A 131 -10.94 17.32 -1.69
CA ASN A 131 -11.87 18.24 -2.35
C ASN A 131 -12.19 19.46 -1.47
N HIS A 132 -12.39 19.26 -0.17
CA HIS A 132 -12.64 20.36 0.77
C HIS A 132 -11.45 21.32 0.82
N TYR A 133 -10.24 20.80 1.03
CA TYR A 133 -9.01 21.60 1.01
C TYR A 133 -8.83 22.34 -0.32
N ALA A 134 -9.02 21.66 -1.44
CA ALA A 134 -8.90 22.25 -2.77
C ALA A 134 -9.87 23.43 -2.98
N SER A 135 -11.14 23.28 -2.54
CA SER A 135 -12.14 24.34 -2.63
C SER A 135 -11.77 25.56 -1.81
N GLN A 136 -11.26 25.36 -0.59
CA GLN A 136 -10.84 26.46 0.29
C GLN A 136 -9.61 27.22 -0.23
N HIS A 137 -8.77 26.55 -1.04
CA HIS A 137 -7.50 27.13 -1.52
C HIS A 137 -7.51 27.46 -3.02
N GLY A 138 -8.69 27.45 -3.67
CA GLY A 138 -8.83 27.79 -5.09
C GLY A 138 -8.13 26.81 -6.04
N ILE A 139 -7.88 25.56 -5.61
CA ILE A 139 -7.26 24.54 -6.44
C ILE A 139 -8.36 23.87 -7.27
N SER A 140 -8.27 24.00 -8.58
CA SER A 140 -9.25 23.43 -9.52
C SER A 140 -8.58 22.57 -10.59
N VAL A 141 -9.37 21.74 -11.25
CA VAL A 141 -8.96 20.90 -12.37
C VAL A 141 -9.77 21.28 -13.60
N THR A 142 -9.08 21.62 -14.68
CA THR A 142 -9.70 21.95 -15.95
C THR A 142 -10.02 20.70 -16.78
N SER A 143 -11.01 20.80 -17.67
CA SER A 143 -11.33 19.71 -18.59
C SER A 143 -10.15 19.33 -19.49
N ALA A 144 -9.29 20.31 -19.85
CA ALA A 144 -8.09 20.05 -20.63
C ALA A 144 -7.05 19.21 -19.88
N GLU A 145 -6.90 19.40 -18.56
CA GLU A 145 -6.01 18.57 -17.72
C GLU A 145 -6.52 17.14 -17.61
N VAL A 146 -7.84 16.99 -17.40
CA VAL A 146 -8.48 15.67 -17.39
C VAL A 146 -8.26 14.95 -18.72
N GLN A 147 -8.52 15.66 -19.85
CA GLN A 147 -8.38 15.06 -21.16
C GLN A 147 -6.94 14.64 -21.46
N ARG A 148 -5.94 15.50 -21.20
CA ARG A 148 -4.52 15.15 -21.38
C ARG A 148 -4.12 13.91 -20.58
N THR A 149 -4.56 13.82 -19.32
CA THR A 149 -4.26 12.66 -18.47
C THR A 149 -4.99 11.42 -18.99
N TYR A 150 -6.24 11.53 -19.39
CA TYR A 150 -7.00 10.44 -20.01
C TYR A 150 -6.31 9.93 -21.28
N ASP A 151 -5.87 10.82 -22.17
CA ASP A 151 -5.16 10.49 -23.40
C ASP A 151 -3.82 9.76 -23.12
N SER A 152 -3.12 10.16 -22.06
CA SER A 152 -1.89 9.46 -21.64
C SER A 152 -2.14 8.00 -21.24
N TYR A 153 -3.30 7.69 -20.67
CA TYR A 153 -3.72 6.32 -20.42
C TYR A 153 -4.03 5.57 -21.72
N GLN A 154 -4.71 6.22 -22.67
CA GLN A 154 -4.97 5.59 -23.99
C GLN A 154 -3.66 5.21 -24.69
N VAL A 155 -2.68 6.10 -24.71
CA VAL A 155 -1.35 5.82 -25.31
C VAL A 155 -0.66 4.66 -24.62
N ARG A 156 -0.74 4.58 -23.29
CA ARG A 156 -0.10 3.52 -22.52
C ARG A 156 -0.76 2.16 -22.69
N TYR A 157 -2.07 2.09 -22.84
CA TYR A 157 -2.84 0.84 -22.80
C TYR A 157 -3.41 0.42 -24.15
N GLY A 158 -3.14 1.13 -25.23
CA GLY A 158 -3.45 0.75 -26.60
C GLY A 158 -4.26 1.78 -27.38
N THR A 159 -4.92 1.35 -28.47
CA THR A 159 -5.78 2.22 -29.28
C THR A 159 -7.00 2.67 -28.48
N PRO A 160 -7.69 3.78 -28.89
CA PRO A 160 -8.92 4.24 -28.21
C PRO A 160 -9.98 3.14 -28.05
N VAL A 161 -10.16 2.28 -29.05
CA VAL A 161 -11.12 1.16 -29.00
C VAL A 161 -10.69 0.12 -27.97
N SER A 162 -9.42 -0.32 -28.00
CA SER A 162 -8.91 -1.30 -27.03
C SER A 162 -8.90 -0.75 -25.60
N PHE A 163 -8.65 0.55 -25.42
CA PHE A 163 -8.71 1.17 -24.12
C PHE A 163 -10.14 1.20 -23.55
N THR A 164 -11.15 1.48 -24.39
CA THR A 164 -12.57 1.40 -23.97
C THR A 164 -12.95 -0.03 -23.55
N GLN A 165 -12.44 -1.04 -24.26
CA GLN A 165 -12.64 -2.44 -23.86
C GLN A 165 -11.96 -2.76 -22.51
N VAL A 166 -10.74 -2.25 -22.31
CA VAL A 166 -10.05 -2.37 -21.02
C VAL A 166 -10.87 -1.73 -19.91
N LEU A 167 -11.37 -0.50 -20.09
CA LEU A 167 -12.21 0.17 -19.09
C LEU A 167 -13.47 -0.65 -18.78
N ALA A 168 -14.15 -1.19 -19.80
CA ALA A 168 -15.34 -2.00 -19.63
C ALA A 168 -15.07 -3.28 -18.81
N THR A 169 -13.88 -3.89 -18.95
CA THR A 169 -13.46 -5.05 -18.12
C THR A 169 -13.45 -4.72 -16.63
N PHE A 170 -13.24 -3.44 -16.28
CA PHE A 170 -13.25 -2.93 -14.91
C PHE A 170 -14.58 -2.24 -14.54
N GLY A 171 -15.61 -2.34 -15.37
CA GLY A 171 -16.91 -1.73 -15.12
C GLY A 171 -16.97 -0.22 -15.35
N TYR A 172 -15.96 0.38 -16.00
CA TYR A 172 -15.95 1.81 -16.27
C TYR A 172 -16.43 2.14 -17.69
N THR A 173 -17.26 3.18 -17.78
CA THR A 173 -17.42 3.93 -19.03
C THR A 173 -16.29 4.96 -19.18
N PRO A 174 -15.97 5.44 -20.39
CA PRO A 174 -15.01 6.54 -20.57
C PRO A 174 -15.33 7.79 -19.74
N ALA A 175 -16.61 8.12 -19.58
CA ALA A 175 -17.06 9.26 -18.78
C ALA A 175 -16.80 9.03 -17.27
N ALA A 176 -17.16 7.86 -16.74
CA ALA A 176 -16.90 7.51 -15.36
C ALA A 176 -15.38 7.49 -15.05
N PHE A 177 -14.57 6.98 -15.98
CA PHE A 177 -13.13 6.97 -15.80
C PHE A 177 -12.52 8.39 -15.85
N LYS A 178 -13.06 9.32 -16.65
CA LYS A 178 -12.65 10.72 -16.62
C LYS A 178 -12.92 11.39 -15.27
N ALA A 179 -14.00 11.01 -14.56
CA ALA A 179 -14.23 11.50 -13.21
C ALA A 179 -13.15 11.00 -12.23
N VAL A 180 -12.74 9.75 -12.35
CA VAL A 180 -11.62 9.19 -11.57
C VAL A 180 -10.31 9.93 -11.89
N VAL A 181 -10.04 10.17 -13.17
CA VAL A 181 -8.86 10.96 -13.62
C VAL A 181 -8.89 12.38 -13.06
N ARG A 182 -10.07 13.02 -13.01
CA ARG A 182 -10.22 14.35 -12.41
C ARG A 182 -9.81 14.35 -10.93
N ASP A 183 -10.29 13.38 -10.17
CA ASP A 183 -9.96 13.28 -8.74
C ASP A 183 -8.46 12.99 -8.53
N GLN A 184 -7.86 12.17 -9.38
CA GLN A 184 -6.42 11.92 -9.37
C GLN A 184 -5.59 13.18 -9.67
N VAL A 185 -5.97 13.97 -10.69
CA VAL A 185 -5.30 15.23 -11.03
C VAL A 185 -5.44 16.22 -9.87
N LEU A 186 -6.63 16.33 -9.28
CA LEU A 186 -6.87 17.20 -8.12
C LEU A 186 -5.99 16.79 -6.93
N GLN A 187 -5.95 15.50 -6.61
CA GLN A 187 -5.10 14.97 -5.54
C GLN A 187 -3.62 15.29 -5.80
N GLY A 188 -3.13 15.12 -7.02
CA GLY A 188 -1.75 15.47 -7.39
C GLY A 188 -1.45 16.95 -7.20
N LYS A 189 -2.38 17.85 -7.55
CA LYS A 189 -2.24 19.30 -7.31
C LYS A 189 -2.21 19.62 -5.82
N VAL A 190 -3.11 19.05 -5.04
CA VAL A 190 -3.13 19.24 -3.58
C VAL A 190 -1.84 18.68 -2.98
N GLN A 191 -1.43 17.48 -3.34
CA GLN A 191 -0.18 16.88 -2.87
C GLN A 191 1.03 17.77 -3.14
N SER A 192 1.16 18.29 -4.35
CA SER A 192 2.26 19.20 -4.71
C SER A 192 2.27 20.48 -3.86
N LYS A 193 1.09 20.94 -3.41
CA LYS A 193 0.95 22.13 -2.56
C LYS A 193 1.31 21.85 -1.09
N VAL A 194 0.84 20.73 -0.54
CA VAL A 194 0.92 20.43 0.91
C VAL A 194 2.10 19.55 1.30
N ALA A 195 2.64 18.80 0.35
CA ALA A 195 3.79 17.92 0.52
C ALA A 195 4.77 18.13 -0.66
N PRO A 196 5.37 19.32 -0.76
CA PRO A 196 6.32 19.60 -1.86
C PRO A 196 7.53 18.67 -1.78
N THR A 197 8.12 18.40 -2.93
CA THR A 197 9.34 17.58 -3.01
C THR A 197 10.44 18.19 -2.14
N PRO A 198 10.99 17.45 -1.17
CA PRO A 198 12.05 17.97 -0.30
C PRO A 198 13.38 18.10 -1.06
N THR A 199 14.28 18.95 -0.60
CA THR A 199 15.65 19.03 -1.12
C THR A 199 16.53 17.91 -0.60
N THR A 200 16.33 17.54 0.66
CA THR A 200 17.10 16.49 1.35
C THR A 200 16.17 15.55 2.11
N VAL A 201 16.65 14.35 2.39
CA VAL A 201 15.94 13.31 3.13
C VAL A 201 16.87 12.71 4.16
N THR A 202 16.37 12.48 5.37
CA THR A 202 17.07 11.68 6.37
C THR A 202 16.76 10.21 6.13
N GLU A 203 17.82 9.41 6.03
CA GLU A 203 17.76 7.95 6.02
C GLU A 203 18.36 7.43 7.34
N VAL A 204 17.76 6.37 7.87
CA VAL A 204 18.27 5.66 9.06
C VAL A 204 18.74 4.26 8.67
N ARG A 205 19.92 3.87 9.13
CA ARG A 205 20.43 2.52 8.97
C ARG A 205 19.90 1.65 10.08
N VAL A 206 19.26 0.55 9.72
CA VAL A 206 18.55 -0.31 10.65
C VAL A 206 18.82 -1.77 10.42
N ARG A 207 18.71 -2.56 11.48
CA ARG A 207 18.58 -4.01 11.45
C ARG A 207 17.38 -4.44 12.29
N HIS A 208 16.77 -5.60 11.98
CA HIS A 208 15.61 -6.08 12.69
C HIS A 208 15.58 -7.59 12.88
N ILE A 209 14.74 -8.01 13.82
CA ILE A 209 14.36 -9.41 14.04
C ILE A 209 12.85 -9.48 13.94
N LEU A 210 12.30 -10.24 13.00
CA LEU A 210 10.87 -10.43 12.82
C LEU A 210 10.45 -11.80 13.33
N VAL A 211 9.47 -11.86 14.23
CA VAL A 211 8.91 -13.10 14.76
C VAL A 211 7.39 -13.11 14.77
N ARG A 212 6.78 -14.28 14.79
CA ARG A 212 5.32 -14.42 14.71
C ARG A 212 4.58 -14.04 15.98
N THR A 213 5.16 -14.27 17.14
CA THR A 213 4.45 -14.15 18.43
C THR A 213 5.08 -13.11 19.34
N LYS A 214 4.22 -12.42 20.08
CA LYS A 214 4.67 -11.44 21.09
C LYS A 214 5.57 -12.08 22.15
N SER A 215 5.23 -13.28 22.62
CA SER A 215 6.01 -13.97 23.66
C SER A 215 7.46 -14.23 23.23
N LEU A 216 7.68 -14.64 21.97
CA LEU A 216 9.04 -14.81 21.46
C LEU A 216 9.76 -13.48 21.29
N ALA A 217 9.06 -12.44 20.84
CA ALA A 217 9.63 -11.10 20.73
C ALA A 217 10.06 -10.56 22.11
N ASP A 218 9.20 -10.70 23.13
CA ASP A 218 9.52 -10.29 24.50
C ASP A 218 10.74 -11.05 25.06
N SER A 219 10.85 -12.34 24.77
CA SER A 219 12.00 -13.16 25.19
C SER A 219 13.31 -12.73 24.51
N ILE A 220 13.25 -12.34 23.23
CA ILE A 220 14.41 -11.83 22.49
C ILE A 220 14.79 -10.44 23.00
N ASP A 221 13.82 -9.56 23.21
CA ASP A 221 14.05 -8.24 23.79
C ASP A 221 14.74 -8.35 25.16
N ALA A 222 14.25 -9.20 26.05
CA ALA A 222 14.87 -9.43 27.36
C ALA A 222 16.33 -9.94 27.27
N GLN A 223 16.70 -10.69 26.25
CA GLN A 223 18.09 -11.09 26.00
C GLN A 223 18.93 -9.92 25.50
N LEU A 224 18.38 -9.10 24.61
CA LEU A 224 19.06 -7.92 24.05
C LEU A 224 19.25 -6.80 25.06
N GLN A 225 18.30 -6.64 26.00
CA GLN A 225 18.45 -5.68 27.11
C GLN A 225 19.64 -6.07 28.03
N LYS A 226 19.95 -7.36 28.16
CA LYS A 226 21.12 -7.85 28.93
C LYS A 226 22.40 -7.79 28.10
N ASN A 227 22.33 -8.11 26.83
CA ASN A 227 23.48 -8.15 25.92
C ASN A 227 23.10 -7.77 24.47
N PRO A 228 23.20 -6.48 24.11
CA PRO A 228 22.87 -5.99 22.76
C PRO A 228 23.69 -6.66 21.65
N SER A 229 24.91 -7.16 21.96
CA SER A 229 25.77 -7.79 20.94
C SER A 229 25.20 -9.08 20.37
N LEU A 230 24.21 -9.66 21.01
CA LEU A 230 23.52 -10.87 20.53
C LEU A 230 22.59 -10.62 19.34
N PHE A 231 22.35 -9.36 18.94
CA PHE A 231 21.34 -9.02 17.93
C PHE A 231 21.50 -9.85 16.65
N ALA A 232 22.68 -9.85 16.04
CA ALA A 232 22.93 -10.58 14.80
C ALA A 232 22.75 -12.09 14.93
N SER A 233 23.15 -12.69 16.06
CA SER A 233 22.98 -14.12 16.31
C SER A 233 21.51 -14.50 16.55
N LEU A 234 20.76 -13.66 17.25
CA LEU A 234 19.32 -13.85 17.48
C LEU A 234 18.53 -13.64 16.18
N ALA A 235 18.93 -12.68 15.33
CA ALA A 235 18.33 -12.48 14.00
C ALA A 235 18.51 -13.75 13.15
N LYS A 236 19.73 -14.28 13.05
CA LYS A 236 20.01 -15.54 12.32
C LYS A 236 19.22 -16.74 12.85
N LYS A 237 18.99 -16.79 14.16
CA LYS A 237 18.33 -17.92 14.82
C LYS A 237 16.81 -17.88 14.76
N TYR A 238 16.22 -16.69 14.92
CA TYR A 238 14.78 -16.57 15.17
C TYR A 238 14.00 -15.75 14.13
N SER A 239 14.69 -14.88 13.34
CA SER A 239 13.98 -14.04 12.40
C SER A 239 13.33 -14.86 11.28
N ILE A 240 12.04 -14.63 11.06
CA ILE A 240 11.30 -15.20 9.93
C ILE A 240 11.44 -14.36 8.65
N ASP A 241 12.11 -13.21 8.72
CA ASP A 241 12.52 -12.46 7.52
C ASP A 241 13.80 -13.10 6.97
N THR A 242 13.61 -14.08 6.07
CA THR A 242 14.71 -14.83 5.47
C THR A 242 15.65 -13.95 4.64
N GLY A 243 15.20 -12.78 4.21
CA GLY A 243 15.97 -11.84 3.42
C GLY A 243 17.10 -11.17 4.18
N SER A 244 16.84 -10.79 5.43
CA SER A 244 17.82 -10.10 6.27
C SER A 244 18.42 -11.00 7.35
N ALA A 245 17.75 -12.07 7.76
CA ALA A 245 18.14 -12.92 8.87
C ALA A 245 19.60 -13.42 8.75
N ALA A 246 19.99 -13.95 7.58
CA ALA A 246 21.34 -14.46 7.33
C ALA A 246 22.44 -13.41 7.53
N ASN A 247 22.12 -12.15 7.30
CA ASN A 247 22.99 -10.99 7.46
C ASN A 247 22.81 -10.29 8.81
N GLY A 248 22.28 -10.99 9.83
CA GLY A 248 22.10 -10.42 11.17
C GLY A 248 20.94 -9.45 11.28
N GLY A 249 20.00 -9.48 10.34
CA GLY A 249 18.81 -8.64 10.31
C GLY A 249 19.00 -7.30 9.57
N GLU A 250 20.12 -7.06 8.91
CA GLU A 250 20.45 -5.81 8.22
C GLU A 250 19.46 -5.49 7.10
N LEU A 251 18.90 -4.27 7.13
CA LEU A 251 18.02 -3.72 6.09
C LEU A 251 18.67 -2.55 5.34
N GLY A 252 19.82 -2.04 5.83
CA GLY A 252 20.46 -0.89 5.27
C GLY A 252 19.81 0.44 5.63
N TYR A 253 19.99 1.45 4.76
CA TYR A 253 19.43 2.78 4.96
C TYR A 253 18.00 2.86 4.43
N LEU A 254 17.09 3.33 5.26
CA LEU A 254 15.67 3.47 4.96
C LEU A 254 15.22 4.92 5.17
N ALA A 255 14.47 5.45 4.22
CA ALA A 255 13.80 6.74 4.31
C ALA A 255 12.35 6.56 4.82
N HIS A 256 11.72 7.64 5.27
CA HIS A 256 10.29 7.63 5.61
C HIS A 256 9.42 7.07 4.47
N GLY A 257 8.49 6.22 4.82
CA GLY A 257 7.54 5.59 3.90
C GLY A 257 8.07 4.34 3.20
N ALA A 258 9.34 3.97 3.39
CA ALA A 258 9.92 2.75 2.83
C ALA A 258 9.38 1.48 3.51
N THR A 259 8.79 1.59 4.69
CA THR A 259 8.29 0.47 5.48
C THR A 259 6.85 0.69 5.93
N VAL A 260 6.26 -0.35 6.56
CA VAL A 260 4.90 -0.23 7.13
C VAL A 260 4.86 0.77 8.29
N PRO A 261 3.74 1.48 8.49
CA PRO A 261 3.68 2.61 9.43
C PRO A 261 4.16 2.33 10.85
N PRO A 262 3.87 1.20 11.52
CA PRO A 262 4.39 0.94 12.86
C PRO A 262 5.92 0.82 12.91
N PHE A 263 6.50 0.21 11.88
CA PHE A 263 7.96 0.07 11.74
C PHE A 263 8.61 1.42 11.43
N ASP A 264 8.06 2.14 10.45
CA ASP A 264 8.51 3.49 10.07
C ASP A 264 8.54 4.43 11.28
N LYS A 265 7.44 4.48 12.04
CA LYS A 265 7.36 5.28 13.27
C LYS A 265 8.44 4.89 14.27
N ALA A 266 8.70 3.60 14.45
CA ALA A 266 9.70 3.13 15.40
C ALA A 266 11.11 3.57 15.00
N ILE A 267 11.54 3.32 13.75
CA ILE A 267 12.91 3.62 13.31
C ILE A 267 13.25 5.10 13.35
N PHE A 268 12.28 6.00 13.13
CA PHE A 268 12.51 7.44 13.19
C PHE A 268 12.29 8.05 14.60
N SER A 269 11.82 7.25 15.58
CA SER A 269 11.75 7.67 16.98
C SER A 269 12.94 7.22 17.81
N LEU A 270 13.70 6.21 17.37
CA LEU A 270 14.85 5.66 18.05
C LEU A 270 16.10 6.51 17.81
N LYS A 271 16.96 6.56 18.81
CA LYS A 271 18.32 7.12 18.70
C LYS A 271 19.27 6.05 18.17
N GLN A 272 20.40 6.50 17.59
CA GLN A 272 21.48 5.59 17.21
C GLN A 272 21.93 4.71 18.38
N GLY A 273 22.08 3.40 18.12
CA GLY A 273 22.43 2.39 19.13
C GLY A 273 21.26 1.91 19.98
N GLN A 274 20.07 2.46 19.79
CA GLN A 274 18.89 2.09 20.57
C GLN A 274 18.15 0.91 19.91
N ILE A 275 17.75 -0.05 20.73
CA ILE A 275 16.89 -1.18 20.37
C ILE A 275 15.46 -0.88 20.81
N SER A 276 14.48 -1.16 19.94
CA SER A 276 13.06 -0.97 20.25
C SER A 276 12.55 -2.06 21.20
N VAL A 277 11.48 -1.75 21.95
CA VAL A 277 10.56 -2.79 22.41
C VAL A 277 9.89 -3.47 21.22
N PRO A 278 9.27 -4.67 21.37
CA PRO A 278 8.57 -5.33 20.27
C PRO A 278 7.52 -4.45 19.60
N VAL A 279 7.68 -4.21 18.31
CA VAL A 279 6.78 -3.40 17.46
C VAL A 279 5.89 -4.32 16.64
N GLN A 280 4.58 -4.26 16.85
CA GLN A 280 3.63 -5.09 16.11
C GLN A 280 3.32 -4.51 14.73
N SER A 281 3.31 -5.36 13.72
CA SER A 281 2.83 -5.06 12.37
C SER A 281 1.95 -6.19 11.83
N GLN A 282 1.48 -6.06 10.60
CA GLN A 282 0.77 -7.14 9.89
C GLN A 282 1.63 -8.37 9.61
N TYR A 283 2.94 -8.27 9.70
CA TYR A 283 3.89 -9.37 9.45
C TYR A 283 4.27 -10.12 10.74
N GLY A 284 3.98 -9.56 11.92
CA GLY A 284 4.36 -10.10 13.21
C GLY A 284 4.92 -9.01 14.13
N TYR A 285 5.89 -9.40 14.94
CA TYR A 285 6.55 -8.53 15.92
C TYR A 285 8.00 -8.30 15.51
N HIS A 286 8.38 -7.05 15.41
CA HIS A 286 9.74 -6.61 15.07
C HIS A 286 10.47 -6.15 16.33
N ILE A 287 11.71 -6.57 16.51
CA ILE A 287 12.69 -5.91 17.37
C ILE A 287 13.66 -5.20 16.43
N ILE A 288 13.87 -3.90 16.63
CA ILE A 288 14.53 -3.02 15.67
C ILE A 288 15.69 -2.31 16.37
N GLU A 289 16.84 -2.23 15.71
CA GLU A 289 17.97 -1.41 16.15
C GLU A 289 18.28 -0.37 15.07
N VAL A 290 18.47 0.88 15.50
CA VAL A 290 18.98 1.97 14.64
C VAL A 290 20.49 2.06 14.81
N GLU A 291 21.23 1.78 13.75
CA GLU A 291 22.70 1.77 13.77
C GLU A 291 23.32 3.12 13.40
N GLY A 292 22.56 3.97 12.70
CA GLY A 292 23.04 5.29 12.29
C GLY A 292 22.01 6.04 11.47
N SER A 293 22.37 7.28 11.12
CA SER A 293 21.56 8.10 10.22
C SER A 293 22.46 8.94 9.32
N LYS A 294 21.92 9.32 8.17
CA LYS A 294 22.55 10.27 7.24
C LYS A 294 21.49 11.12 6.57
N THR A 295 21.90 12.30 6.11
CA THR A 295 21.06 13.16 5.26
C THR A 295 21.61 13.13 3.85
N VAL A 296 20.75 12.88 2.88
CA VAL A 296 21.09 12.78 1.45
C VAL A 296 20.24 13.73 0.63
N ALA A 297 20.70 14.09 -0.56
CA ALA A 297 19.88 14.86 -1.49
C ALA A 297 18.71 13.97 -1.98
N TYR A 298 17.49 14.51 -2.00
CA TYR A 298 16.32 13.77 -2.48
C TYR A 298 16.54 13.18 -3.88
N LYS A 299 17.18 13.95 -4.77
CA LYS A 299 17.47 13.54 -6.15
C LYS A 299 18.46 12.38 -6.27
N SER A 300 19.22 12.06 -5.23
CA SER A 300 20.15 10.93 -5.21
C SER A 300 19.47 9.60 -4.82
N LEU A 301 18.24 9.65 -4.34
CA LEU A 301 17.46 8.46 -4.03
C LEU A 301 16.97 7.80 -5.32
N ASP A 302 16.78 6.49 -5.30
CA ASP A 302 16.06 5.80 -6.38
C ASP A 302 14.60 6.26 -6.48
N ALA A 303 13.99 6.03 -7.65
CA ALA A 303 12.63 6.52 -7.93
C ALA A 303 11.57 5.98 -6.96
N GLN A 304 11.75 4.77 -6.47
CA GLN A 304 10.82 4.14 -5.53
C GLN A 304 10.92 4.78 -4.14
N THR A 305 12.12 5.00 -3.63
CA THR A 305 12.35 5.71 -2.38
C THR A 305 11.86 7.16 -2.47
N GLN A 306 12.08 7.85 -3.59
CA GLN A 306 11.51 9.18 -3.84
C GLN A 306 9.99 9.18 -3.74
N GLN A 307 9.32 8.20 -4.37
CA GLN A 307 7.86 8.04 -4.31
C GLN A 307 7.39 7.73 -2.89
N ALA A 308 8.09 6.88 -2.15
CA ALA A 308 7.76 6.54 -0.76
C ALA A 308 7.80 7.78 0.14
N VAL A 309 8.85 8.60 0.04
CA VAL A 309 9.02 9.84 0.80
C VAL A 309 7.88 10.84 0.54
N THR A 310 7.54 11.08 -0.73
CA THR A 310 6.47 12.02 -1.08
C THR A 310 5.10 11.50 -0.69
N THR A 311 4.87 10.21 -0.82
CA THR A 311 3.63 9.54 -0.38
C THR A 311 3.49 9.61 1.14
N TYR A 312 4.57 9.38 1.89
CA TYR A 312 4.57 9.53 3.35
C TYR A 312 4.22 10.95 3.79
N ALA A 313 4.85 11.96 3.19
CA ALA A 313 4.58 13.35 3.50
C ALA A 313 3.10 13.72 3.25
N PHE A 314 2.54 13.26 2.14
CA PHE A 314 1.12 13.47 1.84
C PHE A 314 0.18 12.73 2.80
N ARG A 315 0.47 11.47 3.15
CA ARG A 315 -0.32 10.71 4.15
C ARG A 315 -0.29 11.38 5.52
N LYS A 316 0.87 11.89 5.93
CA LYS A 316 1.00 12.63 7.19
C LYS A 316 0.13 13.88 7.19
N TRP A 317 0.13 14.63 6.08
CA TRP A 317 -0.77 15.78 5.92
C TRP A 317 -2.24 15.34 5.96
N LEU A 318 -2.65 14.30 5.22
CA LEU A 318 -4.02 13.77 5.23
C LEU A 318 -4.47 13.40 6.64
N SER A 319 -3.62 12.74 7.43
CA SER A 319 -3.94 12.39 8.82
C SER A 319 -4.24 13.62 9.67
N GLY A 320 -3.44 14.67 9.54
CA GLY A 320 -3.68 15.95 10.23
C GLY A 320 -4.95 16.66 9.74
N GLN A 321 -5.17 16.67 8.41
CA GLN A 321 -6.33 17.33 7.82
C GLN A 321 -7.65 16.62 8.15
N ARG A 322 -7.66 15.27 8.22
CA ARG A 322 -8.84 14.51 8.70
C ARG A 322 -9.27 14.94 10.11
N ALA A 323 -8.31 15.20 10.99
CA ALA A 323 -8.61 15.67 12.35
C ALA A 323 -9.18 17.10 12.33
N GLN A 324 -8.63 17.99 11.50
CA GLN A 324 -9.14 19.37 11.34
C GLN A 324 -10.54 19.38 10.72
N ASP A 325 -10.81 18.49 9.78
CA ASP A 325 -12.11 18.33 9.09
C ASP A 325 -13.12 17.52 9.91
N ASN A 326 -12.81 17.19 11.18
CA ASN A 326 -13.66 16.40 12.07
C ASN A 326 -14.14 15.07 11.45
N ALA A 327 -13.26 14.35 10.78
CA ALA A 327 -13.59 13.06 10.19
C ALA A 327 -14.01 12.05 11.27
N ARG A 328 -15.21 11.49 11.14
CA ARG A 328 -15.78 10.50 12.07
C ARG A 328 -16.30 9.30 11.31
N ILE A 329 -15.86 8.12 11.74
CA ILE A 329 -16.37 6.84 11.23
C ILE A 329 -17.61 6.45 12.05
N LEU A 330 -18.68 6.07 11.35
CA LEU A 330 -19.98 5.71 11.94
C LEU A 330 -20.27 4.21 11.85
N VAL A 331 -19.36 3.43 11.25
CA VAL A 331 -19.51 1.98 11.07
C VAL A 331 -18.54 1.22 11.96
N PRO A 332 -18.93 0.05 12.49
CA PRO A 332 -18.08 -0.75 13.38
C PRO A 332 -16.94 -1.44 12.63
N GLY A 333 -15.84 -1.72 13.34
CA GLY A 333 -14.71 -2.50 12.85
C GLY A 333 -13.82 -1.80 11.81
N VAL A 334 -14.00 -0.50 11.64
CA VAL A 334 -13.16 0.35 10.77
C VAL A 334 -12.54 1.46 11.60
N THR A 335 -11.29 1.78 11.32
CA THR A 335 -10.55 2.87 11.98
C THR A 335 -10.04 3.87 10.96
N LEU A 336 -9.86 5.13 11.39
CA LEU A 336 -9.15 6.11 10.58
C LEU A 336 -7.71 5.67 10.38
N ALA A 337 -7.22 5.76 9.16
CA ALA A 337 -5.83 5.50 8.87
C ALA A 337 -4.95 6.58 9.55
N THR A 338 -3.94 6.12 10.27
CA THR A 338 -2.89 6.96 10.86
C THR A 338 -1.67 6.98 9.93
N SER A 339 -0.91 8.06 9.99
CA SER A 339 0.36 8.21 9.26
C SER A 339 1.44 7.35 9.88
#